data_1d850f0f3aa2ba20a9181b2db92004c6
#
_entry.id   1d850f0f3aa2ba20a9181b2db92004c6
#
_cell.length_a   1.000
_cell.length_b   1.000
_cell.length_c   1.000
_cell.angle_alpha   90.00
_cell.angle_beta   90.00
_cell.angle_gamma   90.00
#
_symmetry.space_group_name_H-M   'P 1'
#
loop_
_entity.id
_entity.type
_entity.pdbx_description
1 polymer ?
#
loop_
_entity_poly.entity_id
_entity_poly.type
_entity_poly.pdbx_seq_one_letter_code
_entity_poly.pdbx_strand_id
1 'polypeptide(L)'
;MSEKFRKDLTQGSVTKQLLKFSVPFLLSNLLQALYSVADMVIVGQFCGKSGITGVSIGGQINLLVTGAALGLAIGGTVLIAQYGGAKKYDDQKSTIGTMTTLYIILSAVLTVVMVLLTKPILRLLKTPDNAFEEAVRYLTICMLGTVFMFLYNAISAILRGMGDSKRPLYFVAIAAAVNVVGDIVLVGLLKMGAAGAAVATISSQGISVILSLIYLLSSGFFSGYKIKDFRIDRQKALSIIKIGLPSSVQQVIVSFSFLTLTALVNSLPNAAVASACQGIVGKINSFAILPGLAMSSAISSMAGQNIGAAEFKRAKKTMTTGLVIAMSISVLVFVIVEIFPRELLSLFTSETDVIETGIAFLRLAAVDYIIVTPVFCMNGLAIGAGYTNIALLNAVFSSIVIRVPLAYLLVRVLDLGFNGIGIAMGFASVASIVVGFIFIQSGKWKKAKIKL
;
A
#
# COMPACT_ATOMS: atom_id res chain seq x y z
N MET A 1 16.49 6.14 -24.27
CA MET A 1 15.99 6.51 -22.94
C MET A 1 17.00 7.42 -22.28
N SER A 2 16.60 8.62 -21.86
CA SER A 2 17.48 9.65 -21.30
C SER A 2 18.12 9.17 -19.97
N GLU A 3 19.44 9.34 -19.82
CA GLU A 3 20.18 9.04 -18.58
C GLU A 3 19.65 9.78 -17.35
N LYS A 4 19.01 10.92 -17.55
CA LYS A 4 18.39 11.77 -16.51
C LYS A 4 17.40 10.99 -15.60
N PHE A 5 16.79 9.91 -16.10
CA PHE A 5 15.81 9.10 -15.35
C PHE A 5 16.43 7.89 -14.67
N ARG A 6 17.67 7.55 -15.01
CA ARG A 6 18.38 6.43 -14.40
C ARG A 6 19.19 6.91 -13.20
N LYS A 7 18.76 6.54 -12.02
CA LYS A 7 19.55 6.80 -10.80
C LYS A 7 20.27 5.52 -10.42
N ASP A 8 21.59 5.59 -10.47
CA ASP A 8 22.42 4.49 -10.03
C ASP A 8 22.44 4.44 -8.49
N LEU A 9 21.83 3.40 -7.94
CA LEU A 9 21.79 3.15 -6.50
C LEU A 9 22.84 2.11 -6.07
N THR A 10 23.68 1.66 -7.01
CA THR A 10 24.73 0.67 -6.72
C THR A 10 26.02 1.29 -6.18
N GLN A 11 26.16 2.61 -6.23
CA GLN A 11 27.37 3.34 -5.81
C GLN A 11 27.03 4.43 -4.76
N GLY A 12 28.04 4.96 -4.09
CA GLY A 12 27.89 6.06 -3.14
C GLY A 12 27.34 5.64 -1.76
N SER A 13 26.96 6.63 -0.94
CA SER A 13 26.49 6.40 0.45
C SER A 13 25.11 5.75 0.48
N VAL A 14 25.00 4.58 1.10
CA VAL A 14 23.74 3.83 1.29
C VAL A 14 22.74 4.67 2.09
N THR A 15 23.14 5.25 3.20
CA THR A 15 22.28 6.05 4.08
C THR A 15 21.68 7.24 3.34
N LYS A 16 22.52 8.01 2.61
CA LYS A 16 22.07 9.19 1.86
C LYS A 16 21.09 8.82 0.75
N GLN A 17 21.34 7.69 0.07
CA GLN A 17 20.45 7.22 -1.00
C GLN A 17 19.12 6.69 -0.45
N LEU A 18 19.14 5.93 0.65
CA LEU A 18 17.93 5.47 1.33
C LEU A 18 17.05 6.64 1.77
N LEU A 19 17.62 7.62 2.46
CA LEU A 19 16.87 8.81 2.88
C LEU A 19 16.34 9.60 1.70
N LYS A 20 17.16 9.81 0.65
CA LYS A 20 16.76 10.53 -0.56
C LYS A 20 15.60 9.83 -1.32
N PHE A 21 15.49 8.51 -1.18
CA PHE A 21 14.42 7.72 -1.80
C PHE A 21 13.21 7.56 -0.86
N SER A 22 13.43 7.22 0.42
CA SER A 22 12.35 6.91 1.36
C SER A 22 11.54 8.14 1.77
N VAL A 23 12.17 9.31 1.96
CA VAL A 23 11.45 10.53 2.36
C VAL A 23 10.40 10.97 1.34
N PRO A 24 10.68 11.10 0.02
CA PRO A 24 9.63 11.41 -0.95
C PRO A 24 8.54 10.35 -1.01
N PHE A 25 8.88 9.07 -0.84
CA PHE A 25 7.90 7.99 -0.82
C PHE A 25 7.02 8.06 0.44
N LEU A 26 7.59 8.35 1.60
CA LEU A 26 6.86 8.59 2.84
C LEU A 26 5.88 9.76 2.69
N LEU A 27 6.36 10.88 2.15
CA LEU A 27 5.51 12.05 1.89
C LEU A 27 4.38 11.74 0.90
N SER A 28 4.63 10.92 -0.12
CA SER A 28 3.58 10.46 -1.05
C SER A 28 2.49 9.69 -0.32
N ASN A 29 2.86 8.74 0.54
CA ASN A 29 1.90 7.96 1.31
C ASN A 29 1.16 8.81 2.35
N LEU A 30 1.86 9.75 2.99
CA LEU A 30 1.25 10.69 3.92
C LEU A 30 0.21 11.58 3.23
N LEU A 31 0.54 12.13 2.06
CA LEU A 31 -0.42 12.89 1.25
C LEU A 31 -1.64 12.05 0.86
N GLN A 32 -1.43 10.78 0.47
CA GLN A 32 -2.53 9.86 0.17
C GLN A 32 -3.42 9.61 1.39
N ALA A 33 -2.84 9.41 2.55
CA ALA A 33 -3.59 9.23 3.79
C ALA A 33 -4.39 10.50 4.17
N LEU A 34 -3.77 11.67 4.03
CA LEU A 34 -4.40 12.95 4.34
C LEU A 34 -5.59 13.26 3.41
N TYR A 35 -5.42 13.11 2.08
CA TYR A 35 -6.55 13.35 1.19
C TYR A 35 -7.67 12.32 1.37
N SER A 36 -7.36 11.07 1.70
CA SER A 36 -8.39 10.06 2.02
C SER A 36 -9.19 10.41 3.28
N VAL A 37 -8.55 11.06 4.27
CA VAL A 37 -9.25 11.59 5.44
C VAL A 37 -10.11 12.80 5.06
N ALA A 38 -9.59 13.71 4.22
CA ALA A 38 -10.34 14.87 3.74
C ALA A 38 -11.59 14.45 2.94
N ASP A 39 -11.45 13.48 2.02
CA ASP A 39 -12.57 12.89 1.27
C ASP A 39 -13.64 12.33 2.22
N MET A 40 -13.23 11.54 3.23
CA MET A 40 -14.17 10.99 4.22
C MET A 40 -14.89 12.10 5.01
N VAL A 41 -14.21 13.17 5.38
CA VAL A 41 -14.81 14.31 6.10
C VAL A 41 -15.82 15.04 5.22
N ILE A 42 -15.47 15.32 3.95
CA ILE A 42 -16.35 16.01 3.01
C ILE A 42 -17.60 15.15 2.72
N VAL A 43 -17.41 13.89 2.40
CA VAL A 43 -18.51 12.93 2.21
C VAL A 43 -19.38 12.85 3.47
N GLY A 44 -18.75 12.80 4.65
CA GLY A 44 -19.45 12.76 5.94
C GLY A 44 -20.35 13.96 6.20
N GLN A 45 -19.91 15.14 5.79
CA GLN A 45 -20.66 16.38 6.00
C GLN A 45 -21.80 16.59 4.99
N PHE A 46 -21.62 16.16 3.74
CA PHE A 46 -22.53 16.53 2.66
C PHE A 46 -23.39 15.39 2.11
N CYS A 47 -23.00 14.11 2.27
CA CYS A 47 -23.71 12.98 1.63
C CYS A 47 -24.76 12.30 2.53
N GLY A 48 -24.88 12.67 3.79
CA GLY A 48 -25.80 12.01 4.73
C GLY A 48 -25.45 10.53 4.97
N LYS A 49 -26.26 9.83 5.76
CA LYS A 49 -25.99 8.44 6.20
C LYS A 49 -25.90 7.44 5.02
N SER A 50 -26.79 7.54 4.03
CA SER A 50 -26.81 6.63 2.88
C SER A 50 -25.58 6.80 1.98
N GLY A 51 -25.18 8.05 1.72
CA GLY A 51 -23.99 8.34 0.94
C GLY A 51 -22.70 7.89 1.63
N ILE A 52 -22.55 8.12 2.93
CA ILE A 52 -21.41 7.62 3.73
C ILE A 52 -21.32 6.09 3.63
N THR A 53 -22.44 5.40 3.82
CA THR A 53 -22.49 3.94 3.74
C THR A 53 -22.14 3.44 2.32
N GLY A 54 -22.69 4.10 1.29
CA GLY A 54 -22.39 3.76 -0.10
C GLY A 54 -20.91 3.92 -0.46
N VAL A 55 -20.31 5.05 -0.10
CA VAL A 55 -18.87 5.31 -0.30
C VAL A 55 -18.00 4.34 0.51
N SER A 56 -18.39 4.02 1.74
CA SER A 56 -17.64 3.08 2.59
C SER A 56 -17.61 1.66 1.98
N ILE A 57 -18.76 1.12 1.58
CA ILE A 57 -18.83 -0.22 1.00
C ILE A 57 -18.16 -0.25 -0.39
N GLY A 58 -18.48 0.71 -1.25
CA GLY A 58 -17.85 0.81 -2.58
C GLY A 58 -16.35 1.04 -2.49
N GLY A 59 -15.90 1.84 -1.53
CA GLY A 59 -14.49 2.11 -1.25
C GLY A 59 -13.70 0.86 -0.83
N GLN A 60 -14.30 -0.05 -0.05
CA GLN A 60 -13.64 -1.32 0.30
C GLN A 60 -13.37 -2.19 -0.93
N ILE A 61 -14.31 -2.25 -1.88
CA ILE A 61 -14.14 -2.99 -3.13
C ILE A 61 -13.06 -2.31 -3.99
N ASN A 62 -13.11 -0.98 -4.10
CA ASN A 62 -12.10 -0.19 -4.82
C ASN A 62 -10.69 -0.41 -4.23
N LEU A 63 -10.56 -0.52 -2.90
CA LEU A 63 -9.30 -0.81 -2.22
C LEU A 63 -8.73 -2.18 -2.61
N LEU A 64 -9.56 -3.20 -2.77
CA LEU A 64 -9.12 -4.52 -3.23
C LEU A 64 -8.59 -4.47 -4.67
N VAL A 65 -9.26 -3.76 -5.57
CA VAL A 65 -8.82 -3.57 -6.96
C VAL A 65 -7.51 -2.77 -7.00
N THR A 66 -7.40 -1.72 -6.18
CA THR A 66 -6.15 -0.96 -6.02
C THR A 66 -5.02 -1.83 -5.48
N GLY A 67 -5.30 -2.69 -4.51
CA GLY A 67 -4.33 -3.64 -3.96
C GLY A 67 -3.78 -4.60 -5.01
N ALA A 68 -4.61 -5.06 -5.94
CA ALA A 68 -4.17 -5.88 -7.07
C ALA A 68 -3.22 -5.11 -7.99
N ALA A 69 -3.56 -3.86 -8.33
CA ALA A 69 -2.69 -2.99 -9.13
C ALA A 69 -1.34 -2.74 -8.46
N LEU A 70 -1.34 -2.41 -7.16
CA LEU A 70 -0.12 -2.18 -6.37
C LEU A 70 0.76 -3.43 -6.29
N GLY A 71 0.17 -4.60 -6.07
CA GLY A 71 0.94 -5.85 -6.01
C GLY A 71 1.61 -6.17 -7.34
N LEU A 72 0.90 -6.04 -8.47
CA LEU A 72 1.49 -6.21 -9.79
C LEU A 72 2.58 -5.15 -10.07
N ALA A 73 2.40 -3.92 -9.58
CA ALA A 73 3.37 -2.84 -9.69
C ALA A 73 4.72 -3.21 -9.06
N ILE A 74 4.70 -3.93 -7.95
CA ILE A 74 5.91 -4.45 -7.28
C ILE A 74 6.69 -5.35 -8.24
N GLY A 75 6.02 -6.25 -8.98
CA GLY A 75 6.66 -7.11 -9.96
C GLY A 75 7.44 -6.34 -11.04
N GLY A 76 6.81 -5.31 -11.59
CA GLY A 76 7.46 -4.41 -12.55
C GLY A 76 8.63 -3.63 -11.95
N THR A 77 8.41 -3.04 -10.76
CA THR A 77 9.47 -2.29 -10.05
C THR A 77 10.73 -3.13 -9.83
N VAL A 78 10.56 -4.38 -9.37
CA VAL A 78 11.69 -5.30 -9.09
C VAL A 78 12.45 -5.63 -10.36
N LEU A 79 11.76 -6.01 -11.45
CA LEU A 79 12.39 -6.32 -12.73
C LEU A 79 13.16 -5.14 -13.30
N ILE A 80 12.53 -3.96 -13.32
CA ILE A 80 13.14 -2.72 -13.81
C ILE A 80 14.38 -2.37 -12.99
N ALA A 81 14.32 -2.52 -11.66
CA ALA A 81 15.45 -2.28 -10.78
C ALA A 81 16.60 -3.26 -11.02
N GLN A 82 16.32 -4.56 -11.13
CA GLN A 82 17.35 -5.58 -11.35
C GLN A 82 18.02 -5.44 -12.72
N TYR A 83 17.23 -5.23 -13.80
CA TYR A 83 17.81 -4.98 -15.13
C TYR A 83 18.61 -3.67 -15.16
N GLY A 84 18.15 -2.63 -14.46
CA GLY A 84 18.89 -1.38 -14.32
C GLY A 84 20.24 -1.57 -13.64
N GLY A 85 20.27 -2.32 -12.53
CA GLY A 85 21.49 -2.67 -11.81
C GLY A 85 22.45 -3.55 -12.64
N ALA A 86 21.93 -4.51 -13.39
CA ALA A 86 22.69 -5.33 -14.32
C ALA A 86 23.16 -4.58 -15.57
N LYS A 87 22.78 -3.31 -15.74
CA LYS A 87 23.04 -2.47 -16.93
C LYS A 87 22.46 -3.06 -18.23
N LYS A 88 21.45 -3.96 -18.11
CA LYS A 88 20.72 -4.55 -19.25
C LYS A 88 19.58 -3.63 -19.67
N TYR A 89 19.94 -2.51 -20.28
CA TYR A 89 19.02 -1.42 -20.57
C TYR A 89 17.96 -1.76 -21.63
N ASP A 90 18.24 -2.66 -22.56
CA ASP A 90 17.26 -3.11 -23.54
C ASP A 90 16.18 -3.98 -22.87
N ASP A 91 16.59 -4.86 -21.95
CA ASP A 91 15.66 -5.65 -21.15
C ASP A 91 14.83 -4.77 -20.21
N GLN A 92 15.46 -3.76 -19.60
CA GLN A 92 14.75 -2.77 -18.79
C GLN A 92 13.69 -2.03 -19.61
N LYS A 93 14.06 -1.58 -20.83
CA LYS A 93 13.17 -0.89 -21.78
C LYS A 93 11.98 -1.77 -22.18
N SER A 94 12.26 -3.02 -22.59
CA SER A 94 11.24 -4.00 -22.96
C SER A 94 10.33 -4.34 -21.77
N THR A 95 10.86 -4.38 -20.54
CA THR A 95 10.06 -4.59 -19.32
C THR A 95 9.11 -3.43 -19.07
N ILE A 96 9.57 -2.19 -19.25
CA ILE A 96 8.74 -0.99 -19.13
C ILE A 96 7.60 -1.02 -20.13
N GLY A 97 7.89 -1.32 -21.41
CA GLY A 97 6.87 -1.43 -22.44
C GLY A 97 5.87 -2.55 -22.16
N THR A 98 6.36 -3.75 -21.82
CA THR A 98 5.51 -4.90 -21.45
C THR A 98 4.61 -4.56 -20.25
N MET A 99 5.16 -3.94 -19.21
CA MET A 99 4.40 -3.54 -18.03
C MET A 99 3.29 -2.54 -18.39
N THR A 100 3.60 -1.51 -19.16
CA THR A 100 2.63 -0.50 -19.61
C THR A 100 1.47 -1.14 -20.35
N THR A 101 1.76 -1.98 -21.35
CA THR A 101 0.73 -2.66 -22.15
C THR A 101 -0.08 -3.65 -21.32
N LEU A 102 0.59 -4.43 -20.44
CA LEU A 102 -0.09 -5.36 -19.54
C LEU A 102 -1.09 -4.62 -18.62
N TYR A 103 -0.69 -3.45 -18.11
CA TYR A 103 -1.57 -2.65 -17.23
C TYR A 103 -2.76 -2.07 -17.97
N ILE A 104 -2.59 -1.63 -19.22
CA ILE A 104 -3.71 -1.16 -20.07
C ILE A 104 -4.70 -2.31 -20.30
N ILE A 105 -4.22 -3.50 -20.68
CA ILE A 105 -5.09 -4.65 -20.94
C ILE A 105 -5.79 -5.09 -19.65
N LEU A 106 -5.06 -5.26 -18.56
CA LEU A 106 -5.63 -5.69 -17.29
C LEU A 106 -6.65 -4.68 -16.76
N SER A 107 -6.38 -3.38 -16.88
CA SER A 107 -7.33 -2.36 -16.44
C SER A 107 -8.60 -2.38 -17.29
N ALA A 108 -8.49 -2.55 -18.61
CA ALA A 108 -9.64 -2.66 -19.50
C ALA A 108 -10.50 -3.89 -19.16
N VAL A 109 -9.88 -5.06 -18.99
CA VAL A 109 -10.57 -6.29 -18.59
C VAL A 109 -11.24 -6.13 -17.23
N LEU A 110 -10.52 -5.61 -16.23
CA LEU A 110 -11.07 -5.38 -14.89
C LEU A 110 -12.20 -4.36 -14.89
N THR A 111 -12.10 -3.30 -15.68
CA THR A 111 -13.19 -2.32 -15.83
C THR A 111 -14.46 -3.02 -16.29
N VAL A 112 -14.39 -3.80 -17.39
CA VAL A 112 -15.58 -4.49 -17.91
C VAL A 112 -16.13 -5.49 -16.89
N VAL A 113 -15.29 -6.34 -16.32
CA VAL A 113 -15.69 -7.35 -15.35
C VAL A 113 -16.32 -6.70 -14.11
N MET A 114 -15.67 -5.70 -13.53
CA MET A 114 -16.13 -5.08 -12.30
C MET A 114 -17.38 -4.23 -12.48
N VAL A 115 -17.53 -3.55 -13.62
CA VAL A 115 -18.77 -2.82 -13.93
C VAL A 115 -19.95 -3.79 -14.03
N LEU A 116 -19.79 -4.93 -14.72
CA LEU A 116 -20.80 -5.97 -14.81
C LEU A 116 -21.13 -6.60 -13.45
N LEU A 117 -20.12 -6.78 -12.61
CA LEU A 117 -20.26 -7.42 -11.30
C LEU A 117 -20.62 -6.44 -10.16
N THR A 118 -20.69 -5.12 -10.40
CA THR A 118 -20.96 -4.12 -9.36
C THR A 118 -22.23 -4.45 -8.57
N LYS A 119 -23.37 -4.62 -9.23
CA LYS A 119 -24.64 -4.94 -8.56
C LYS A 119 -24.63 -6.31 -7.88
N PRO A 120 -24.19 -7.41 -8.53
CA PRO A 120 -24.03 -8.71 -7.89
C PRO A 120 -23.17 -8.68 -6.61
N ILE A 121 -22.01 -8.01 -6.67
CA ILE A 121 -21.10 -7.93 -5.51
C ILE A 121 -21.77 -7.16 -4.36
N LEU A 122 -22.39 -6.01 -4.63
CA LEU A 122 -23.06 -5.21 -3.60
C LEU A 122 -24.23 -5.95 -2.96
N ARG A 123 -24.98 -6.75 -3.72
CA ARG A 123 -26.03 -7.64 -3.19
C ARG A 123 -25.44 -8.75 -2.32
N LEU A 124 -24.34 -9.37 -2.76
CA LEU A 124 -23.63 -10.40 -1.98
C LEU A 124 -23.14 -9.86 -0.64
N LEU A 125 -22.70 -8.61 -0.62
CA LEU A 125 -22.26 -7.91 0.60
C LEU A 125 -23.44 -7.45 1.47
N LYS A 126 -24.70 -7.74 1.08
CA LYS A 126 -25.92 -7.34 1.79
C LYS A 126 -25.94 -5.83 2.07
N THR A 127 -25.56 -5.04 1.06
CA THR A 127 -25.61 -3.57 1.15
C THR A 127 -27.05 -3.13 1.49
N PRO A 128 -27.24 -2.28 2.51
CA PRO A 128 -28.57 -1.78 2.89
C PRO A 128 -29.28 -1.10 1.72
N ASP A 129 -30.62 -1.33 1.58
CA ASP A 129 -31.40 -0.84 0.44
C ASP A 129 -31.33 0.69 0.29
N ASN A 130 -31.29 1.42 1.41
CA ASN A 130 -31.19 2.88 1.43
C ASN A 130 -29.82 3.42 0.95
N ALA A 131 -28.79 2.58 0.91
CA ALA A 131 -27.44 2.96 0.46
C ALA A 131 -27.05 2.26 -0.86
N PHE A 132 -27.88 1.33 -1.35
CA PHE A 132 -27.54 0.48 -2.49
C PHE A 132 -27.28 1.29 -3.78
N GLU A 133 -28.17 2.21 -4.13
CA GLU A 133 -28.04 3.03 -5.33
C GLU A 133 -26.79 3.95 -5.25
N GLU A 134 -26.52 4.54 -4.09
CA GLU A 134 -25.31 5.36 -3.87
C GLU A 134 -24.04 4.53 -4.01
N ALA A 135 -24.02 3.31 -3.45
CA ALA A 135 -22.91 2.37 -3.60
C ALA A 135 -22.69 1.94 -5.05
N VAL A 136 -23.79 1.66 -5.79
CA VAL A 136 -23.73 1.31 -7.22
C VAL A 136 -23.12 2.46 -8.03
N ARG A 137 -23.61 3.70 -7.84
CA ARG A 137 -23.10 4.87 -8.54
C ARG A 137 -21.62 5.09 -8.26
N TYR A 138 -21.25 5.12 -6.97
CA TYR A 138 -19.86 5.28 -6.53
C TYR A 138 -18.95 4.23 -7.16
N LEU A 139 -19.28 2.94 -6.96
CA LEU A 139 -18.43 1.85 -7.41
C LEU A 139 -18.33 1.78 -8.93
N THR A 140 -19.44 1.96 -9.64
CA THR A 140 -19.43 1.96 -11.12
C THR A 140 -18.51 3.04 -11.66
N ILE A 141 -18.58 4.26 -11.13
CA ILE A 141 -17.72 5.36 -11.54
C ILE A 141 -16.24 5.05 -11.23
N CYS A 142 -15.95 4.54 -10.01
CA CYS A 142 -14.59 4.12 -9.65
C CYS A 142 -14.06 3.04 -10.60
N MET A 143 -14.88 2.06 -10.96
CA MET A 143 -14.46 0.97 -11.87
C MET A 143 -14.23 1.48 -13.30
N LEU A 144 -15.01 2.42 -13.79
CA LEU A 144 -14.76 3.08 -15.07
C LEU A 144 -13.41 3.83 -15.08
N GLY A 145 -12.98 4.34 -13.94
CA GLY A 145 -11.68 5.00 -13.76
C GLY A 145 -10.49 4.07 -13.50
N THR A 146 -10.70 2.75 -13.45
CA THR A 146 -9.63 1.77 -13.16
C THR A 146 -8.41 1.95 -14.08
N VAL A 147 -8.60 2.35 -15.32
CA VAL A 147 -7.50 2.63 -16.28
C VAL A 147 -6.56 3.70 -15.73
N PHE A 148 -7.07 4.81 -15.21
CA PHE A 148 -6.24 5.88 -14.65
C PHE A 148 -5.50 5.41 -13.40
N MET A 149 -6.17 4.67 -12.54
CA MET A 149 -5.57 4.09 -11.34
C MET A 149 -4.42 3.13 -11.70
N PHE A 150 -4.61 2.25 -12.66
CA PHE A 150 -3.57 1.32 -13.11
C PHE A 150 -2.40 2.04 -13.75
N LEU A 151 -2.65 2.99 -14.67
CA LEU A 151 -1.59 3.76 -15.34
C LEU A 151 -0.78 4.59 -14.36
N TYR A 152 -1.44 5.25 -13.39
CA TYR A 152 -0.76 5.99 -12.34
C TYR A 152 0.19 5.08 -11.55
N ASN A 153 -0.28 3.89 -11.14
CA ASN A 153 0.53 2.91 -10.42
C ASN A 153 1.68 2.37 -11.27
N ALA A 154 1.46 2.11 -12.57
CA ALA A 154 2.49 1.68 -13.50
C ALA A 154 3.60 2.72 -13.65
N ILE A 155 3.24 3.99 -13.92
CA ILE A 155 4.21 5.09 -14.04
C ILE A 155 5.02 5.24 -12.75
N SER A 156 4.35 5.25 -11.61
CA SER A 156 4.99 5.35 -10.31
C SER A 156 5.94 4.18 -10.03
N ALA A 157 5.54 2.96 -10.39
CA ALA A 157 6.36 1.76 -10.24
C ALA A 157 7.59 1.76 -11.16
N ILE A 158 7.43 2.18 -12.41
CA ILE A 158 8.52 2.34 -13.38
C ILE A 158 9.57 3.32 -12.83
N LEU A 159 9.14 4.51 -12.39
CA LEU A 159 10.05 5.52 -11.86
C LEU A 159 10.77 5.03 -10.59
N ARG A 160 10.05 4.36 -9.68
CA ARG A 160 10.66 3.75 -8.47
C ARG A 160 11.68 2.67 -8.83
N GLY A 161 11.37 1.80 -9.79
CA GLY A 161 12.32 0.78 -10.26
C GLY A 161 13.60 1.38 -10.87
N MET A 162 13.48 2.56 -11.47
CA MET A 162 14.61 3.35 -11.97
C MET A 162 15.35 4.17 -10.90
N GLY A 163 14.94 4.05 -9.64
CA GLY A 163 15.54 4.77 -8.52
C GLY A 163 14.99 6.18 -8.27
N ASP A 164 13.86 6.54 -8.89
CA ASP A 164 13.26 7.86 -8.72
C ASP A 164 11.94 7.78 -7.92
N SER A 165 11.97 8.32 -6.70
CA SER A 165 10.81 8.48 -5.83
C SER A 165 10.28 9.91 -5.76
N LYS A 166 11.04 10.91 -6.26
CA LYS A 166 10.64 12.31 -6.17
C LYS A 166 9.53 12.67 -7.16
N ARG A 167 9.63 12.18 -8.41
CA ARG A 167 8.62 12.48 -9.42
C ARG A 167 7.25 11.91 -9.08
N PRO A 168 7.12 10.65 -8.63
CA PRO A 168 5.84 10.15 -8.12
C PRO A 168 5.24 11.01 -7.01
N LEU A 169 6.05 11.60 -6.12
CA LEU A 169 5.56 12.52 -5.09
C LEU A 169 4.86 13.75 -5.69
N TYR A 170 5.45 14.39 -6.72
CA TYR A 170 4.81 15.54 -7.37
C TYR A 170 3.47 15.17 -8.00
N PHE A 171 3.40 14.00 -8.64
CA PHE A 171 2.16 13.54 -9.25
C PHE A 171 1.07 13.25 -8.22
N VAL A 172 1.44 12.65 -7.07
CA VAL A 172 0.52 12.46 -5.94
C VAL A 172 0.05 13.78 -5.37
N ALA A 173 0.96 14.74 -5.18
CA ALA A 173 0.62 16.05 -4.61
C ALA A 173 -0.42 16.79 -5.46
N ILE A 174 -0.24 16.76 -6.78
CA ILE A 174 -1.21 17.34 -7.71
C ILE A 174 -2.55 16.59 -7.66
N ALA A 175 -2.50 15.25 -7.68
CA ALA A 175 -3.72 14.44 -7.56
C ALA A 175 -4.47 14.74 -6.27
N ALA A 176 -3.77 14.82 -5.13
CA ALA A 176 -4.38 15.12 -3.83
C ALA A 176 -5.05 16.52 -3.82
N ALA A 177 -4.38 17.52 -4.34
CA ALA A 177 -4.95 18.87 -4.45
C ALA A 177 -6.21 18.91 -5.33
N VAL A 178 -6.15 18.28 -6.50
CA VAL A 178 -7.29 18.19 -7.43
C VAL A 178 -8.44 17.40 -6.82
N ASN A 179 -8.15 16.31 -6.10
CA ASN A 179 -9.17 15.50 -5.42
C ASN A 179 -9.92 16.32 -4.36
N VAL A 180 -9.20 16.96 -3.43
CA VAL A 180 -9.83 17.77 -2.36
C VAL A 180 -10.67 18.91 -2.96
N VAL A 181 -10.15 19.63 -3.96
CA VAL A 181 -10.92 20.68 -4.65
C VAL A 181 -12.13 20.08 -5.37
N GLY A 182 -11.96 18.94 -6.04
CA GLY A 182 -13.03 18.21 -6.71
C GLY A 182 -14.15 17.79 -5.73
N ASP A 183 -13.78 17.27 -4.56
CA ASP A 183 -14.75 16.88 -3.53
C ASP A 183 -15.53 18.10 -3.02
N ILE A 184 -14.85 19.21 -2.71
CA ILE A 184 -15.53 20.44 -2.27
C ILE A 184 -16.52 20.92 -3.34
N VAL A 185 -16.14 20.90 -4.62
CA VAL A 185 -16.99 21.36 -5.71
C VAL A 185 -18.12 20.37 -6.01
N LEU A 186 -17.78 19.09 -6.25
CA LEU A 186 -18.75 18.11 -6.73
C LEU A 186 -19.67 17.59 -5.60
N VAL A 187 -19.11 17.36 -4.43
CA VAL A 187 -19.89 16.87 -3.27
C VAL A 187 -20.50 18.02 -2.50
N GLY A 188 -19.69 19.05 -2.19
CA GLY A 188 -20.13 20.18 -1.35
C GLY A 188 -21.05 21.15 -2.07
N LEU A 189 -20.62 21.71 -3.22
CA LEU A 189 -21.36 22.75 -3.95
C LEU A 189 -22.43 22.15 -4.88
N LEU A 190 -22.07 21.19 -5.73
CA LEU A 190 -22.98 20.58 -6.70
C LEU A 190 -23.86 19.46 -6.12
N LYS A 191 -23.62 19.05 -4.87
CA LYS A 191 -24.40 18.06 -4.13
C LYS A 191 -24.59 16.73 -4.86
N MET A 192 -23.56 16.29 -5.59
CA MET A 192 -23.60 15.05 -6.37
C MET A 192 -23.52 13.77 -5.52
N GLY A 193 -23.46 13.89 -4.18
CA GLY A 193 -23.41 12.75 -3.27
C GLY A 193 -22.19 11.85 -3.48
N ALA A 194 -22.36 10.54 -3.31
CA ALA A 194 -21.29 9.55 -3.50
C ALA A 194 -20.72 9.55 -4.94
N ALA A 195 -21.54 9.84 -5.94
CA ALA A 195 -21.09 9.96 -7.33
C ALA A 195 -20.07 11.10 -7.49
N GLY A 196 -20.28 12.24 -6.80
CA GLY A 196 -19.35 13.37 -6.81
C GLY A 196 -17.97 12.99 -6.28
N ALA A 197 -17.91 12.29 -5.15
CA ALA A 197 -16.66 11.78 -4.57
C ALA A 197 -15.93 10.82 -5.52
N ALA A 198 -16.66 9.90 -6.16
CA ALA A 198 -16.08 9.00 -7.15
C ALA A 198 -15.51 9.75 -8.35
N VAL A 199 -16.24 10.73 -8.90
CA VAL A 199 -15.76 11.58 -10.02
C VAL A 199 -14.54 12.38 -9.62
N ALA A 200 -14.51 13.00 -8.44
CA ALA A 200 -13.36 13.73 -7.94
C ALA A 200 -12.10 12.84 -7.87
N THR A 201 -12.26 11.64 -7.29
CA THR A 201 -11.16 10.66 -7.16
C THR A 201 -10.61 10.24 -8.53
N ILE A 202 -11.49 9.90 -9.49
CA ILE A 202 -11.05 9.45 -10.80
C ILE A 202 -10.45 10.59 -11.62
N SER A 203 -11.08 11.77 -11.58
CA SER A 203 -10.59 12.94 -12.30
C SER A 203 -9.20 13.34 -11.81
N SER A 204 -8.96 13.31 -10.50
CA SER A 204 -7.66 13.60 -9.92
C SER A 204 -6.57 12.63 -10.38
N GLN A 205 -6.88 11.34 -10.43
CA GLN A 205 -5.97 10.32 -10.94
C GLN A 205 -5.75 10.48 -12.46
N GLY A 206 -6.80 10.76 -13.22
CA GLY A 206 -6.70 11.03 -14.65
C GLY A 206 -5.81 12.23 -14.97
N ILE A 207 -6.00 13.36 -14.28
CA ILE A 207 -5.16 14.55 -14.41
C ILE A 207 -3.71 14.23 -14.06
N SER A 208 -3.49 13.48 -12.96
CA SER A 208 -2.15 13.05 -12.56
C SER A 208 -1.46 12.18 -13.62
N VAL A 209 -2.18 11.25 -14.24
CA VAL A 209 -1.66 10.44 -15.36
C VAL A 209 -1.33 11.30 -16.56
N ILE A 210 -2.23 12.20 -16.97
CA ILE A 210 -2.01 13.09 -18.12
C ILE A 210 -0.77 13.95 -17.89
N LEU A 211 -0.67 14.60 -16.72
CA LEU A 211 0.49 15.43 -16.38
C LEU A 211 1.79 14.61 -16.31
N SER A 212 1.71 13.40 -15.78
CA SER A 212 2.85 12.48 -15.76
C SER A 212 3.32 12.11 -17.16
N LEU A 213 2.39 11.81 -18.06
CA LEU A 213 2.69 11.48 -19.46
C LEU A 213 3.27 12.68 -20.20
N ILE A 214 2.67 13.87 -20.06
CA ILE A 214 3.20 15.12 -20.65
C ILE A 214 4.62 15.34 -20.17
N TYR A 215 4.86 15.22 -18.85
CA TYR A 215 6.19 15.39 -18.29
C TYR A 215 7.19 14.36 -18.84
N LEU A 216 6.82 13.08 -18.93
CA LEU A 216 7.70 12.02 -19.44
C LEU A 216 8.01 12.21 -20.92
N LEU A 217 7.02 12.64 -21.73
CA LEU A 217 7.19 12.93 -23.15
C LEU A 217 8.12 14.14 -23.35
N SER A 218 7.82 15.27 -22.69
CA SER A 218 8.61 16.51 -22.80
C SER A 218 10.05 16.38 -22.29
N SER A 219 10.25 15.52 -21.28
CA SER A 219 11.57 15.27 -20.70
C SER A 219 12.43 14.27 -21.48
N GLY A 220 11.94 13.72 -22.59
CA GLY A 220 12.66 12.75 -23.42
C GLY A 220 12.78 11.36 -22.79
N PHE A 221 11.88 11.01 -21.87
CA PHE A 221 11.87 9.66 -21.28
C PHE A 221 11.74 8.57 -22.36
N PHE A 222 10.82 8.78 -23.29
CA PHE A 222 10.55 7.86 -24.39
C PHE A 222 11.49 8.06 -25.59
N SER A 223 12.52 8.89 -25.47
CA SER A 223 13.53 9.05 -26.52
C SER A 223 14.21 7.68 -26.79
N GLY A 224 14.13 7.23 -28.03
CA GLY A 224 14.64 5.92 -28.45
C GLY A 224 13.70 4.74 -28.20
N TYR A 225 12.45 4.96 -27.72
CA TYR A 225 11.40 3.95 -27.75
C TYR A 225 10.77 3.89 -29.15
N LYS A 226 10.46 2.67 -29.58
CA LYS A 226 9.69 2.38 -30.80
C LYS A 226 8.39 1.70 -30.40
N ILE A 227 7.37 1.74 -31.23
CA ILE A 227 6.08 1.06 -30.98
C ILE A 227 6.27 -0.41 -30.67
N LYS A 228 7.25 -1.07 -31.29
CA LYS A 228 7.60 -2.46 -31.02
C LYS A 228 8.04 -2.74 -29.58
N ASP A 229 8.57 -1.74 -28.88
CA ASP A 229 9.03 -1.89 -27.50
C ASP A 229 7.86 -2.02 -26.51
N PHE A 230 6.64 -1.64 -26.91
CA PHE A 230 5.40 -1.82 -26.15
C PHE A 230 4.70 -3.16 -26.46
N ARG A 231 5.29 -4.02 -27.28
CA ARG A 231 4.78 -5.39 -27.43
C ARG A 231 5.01 -6.17 -26.14
N ILE A 232 4.06 -7.05 -25.83
CA ILE A 232 4.17 -7.91 -24.65
C ILE A 232 5.25 -8.97 -24.91
N ASP A 233 6.33 -8.88 -24.15
CA ASP A 233 7.29 -9.96 -24.00
C ASP A 233 6.72 -10.96 -22.98
N ARG A 234 6.41 -12.18 -23.46
CA ARG A 234 5.79 -13.23 -22.65
C ARG A 234 6.61 -13.58 -21.40
N GLN A 235 7.94 -13.64 -21.50
CA GLN A 235 8.79 -13.99 -20.36
C GLN A 235 8.77 -12.88 -19.30
N LYS A 236 8.82 -11.62 -19.72
CA LYS A 236 8.76 -10.46 -18.83
C LYS A 236 7.38 -10.30 -18.21
N ALA A 237 6.31 -10.48 -18.99
CA ALA A 237 4.94 -10.48 -18.48
C ALA A 237 4.72 -11.55 -17.41
N LEU A 238 5.13 -12.80 -17.68
CA LEU A 238 5.07 -13.89 -16.72
C LEU A 238 5.90 -13.60 -15.47
N SER A 239 7.06 -12.97 -15.61
CA SER A 239 7.91 -12.59 -14.47
C SER A 239 7.27 -11.49 -13.65
N ILE A 240 6.66 -10.47 -14.27
CA ILE A 240 5.89 -9.42 -13.59
C ILE A 240 4.75 -10.05 -12.77
N ILE A 241 3.97 -10.94 -13.39
CA ILE A 241 2.86 -11.61 -12.74
C ILE A 241 3.35 -12.53 -11.61
N LYS A 242 4.38 -13.34 -11.84
CA LYS A 242 4.94 -14.27 -10.86
C LYS A 242 5.51 -13.58 -9.62
N ILE A 243 6.01 -12.37 -9.76
CA ILE A 243 6.49 -11.56 -8.64
C ILE A 243 5.34 -10.73 -8.05
N GLY A 244 4.48 -10.16 -8.88
CA GLY A 244 3.43 -9.25 -8.46
C GLY A 244 2.24 -9.94 -7.81
N LEU A 245 1.79 -11.07 -8.36
CA LEU A 245 0.60 -11.78 -7.85
C LEU A 245 0.72 -12.18 -6.37
N PRO A 246 1.84 -12.74 -5.88
CA PRO A 246 1.99 -13.01 -4.45
C PRO A 246 1.84 -11.76 -3.58
N SER A 247 2.31 -10.61 -4.04
CA SER A 247 2.16 -9.34 -3.31
C SER A 247 0.72 -8.85 -3.29
N SER A 248 -0.04 -9.03 -4.37
CA SER A 248 -1.47 -8.73 -4.42
C SER A 248 -2.26 -9.62 -3.45
N VAL A 249 -1.98 -10.92 -3.47
CA VAL A 249 -2.62 -11.90 -2.55
C VAL A 249 -2.27 -11.62 -1.09
N GLN A 250 -1.01 -11.25 -0.82
CA GLN A 250 -0.57 -10.83 0.52
C GLN A 250 -1.46 -9.70 1.08
N GLN A 251 -1.77 -8.69 0.26
CA GLN A 251 -2.59 -7.56 0.69
C GLN A 251 -4.01 -8.00 1.05
N VAL A 252 -4.59 -8.89 0.24
CA VAL A 252 -5.93 -9.45 0.51
C VAL A 252 -5.94 -10.24 1.82
N ILE A 253 -4.93 -11.07 2.08
CA ILE A 253 -4.80 -11.88 3.30
C ILE A 253 -4.70 -10.99 4.55
N VAL A 254 -3.88 -9.96 4.49
CA VAL A 254 -3.74 -9.00 5.60
C VAL A 254 -5.07 -8.31 5.87
N SER A 255 -5.76 -7.82 4.83
CA SER A 255 -7.07 -7.18 4.96
C SER A 255 -8.11 -8.14 5.53
N PHE A 256 -8.15 -9.40 5.07
CA PHE A 256 -9.07 -10.41 5.58
C PHE A 256 -8.84 -10.70 7.07
N SER A 257 -7.58 -10.78 7.50
CA SER A 257 -7.24 -10.93 8.93
C SER A 257 -7.79 -9.78 9.78
N PHE A 258 -7.65 -8.53 9.33
CA PHE A 258 -8.21 -7.37 10.04
C PHE A 258 -9.74 -7.39 10.08
N LEU A 259 -10.41 -7.78 8.99
CA LEU A 259 -11.87 -7.95 8.98
C LEU A 259 -12.32 -9.02 9.99
N THR A 260 -11.59 -10.13 10.10
CA THR A 260 -11.88 -11.18 11.07
C THR A 260 -11.71 -10.68 12.52
N LEU A 261 -10.67 -9.89 12.78
CA LEU A 261 -10.50 -9.25 14.10
C LEU A 261 -11.63 -8.25 14.39
N THR A 262 -12.08 -7.48 13.39
CA THR A 262 -13.23 -6.57 13.55
C THR A 262 -14.51 -7.34 13.88
N ALA A 263 -14.75 -8.47 13.24
CA ALA A 263 -15.88 -9.34 13.59
C ALA A 263 -15.78 -9.88 15.03
N LEU A 264 -14.57 -10.21 15.50
CA LEU A 264 -14.33 -10.62 16.88
C LEU A 264 -14.60 -9.47 17.86
N VAL A 265 -14.16 -8.24 17.56
CA VAL A 265 -14.43 -7.03 18.37
C VAL A 265 -15.94 -6.78 18.48
N ASN A 266 -16.67 -6.88 17.36
CA ASN A 266 -18.12 -6.68 17.32
C ASN A 266 -18.91 -7.74 18.11
N SER A 267 -18.26 -8.83 18.51
CA SER A 267 -18.85 -9.88 19.33
C SER A 267 -18.56 -9.74 20.84
N LEU A 268 -17.87 -8.66 21.26
CA LEU A 268 -17.59 -8.38 22.68
C LEU A 268 -18.81 -7.75 23.36
N PRO A 269 -18.95 -7.89 24.69
CA PRO A 269 -20.05 -7.27 25.44
C PRO A 269 -20.17 -5.75 25.23
N ASN A 270 -19.04 -5.04 25.16
CA ASN A 270 -18.96 -3.60 24.93
C ASN A 270 -18.58 -3.27 23.48
N ALA A 271 -19.21 -3.96 22.51
CA ALA A 271 -18.85 -3.89 21.10
C ALA A 271 -18.82 -2.46 20.54
N ALA A 272 -19.74 -1.59 20.94
CA ALA A 272 -19.79 -0.20 20.45
C ALA A 272 -18.52 0.57 20.83
N VAL A 273 -18.11 0.52 22.09
CA VAL A 273 -16.90 1.20 22.60
C VAL A 273 -15.66 0.56 22.00
N ALA A 274 -15.57 -0.78 21.98
CA ALA A 274 -14.42 -1.51 21.46
C ALA A 274 -14.23 -1.26 19.94
N SER A 275 -15.32 -1.21 19.16
CA SER A 275 -15.27 -0.94 17.72
C SER A 275 -14.86 0.51 17.44
N ALA A 276 -15.37 1.48 18.21
CA ALA A 276 -14.93 2.86 18.11
C ALA A 276 -13.43 2.99 18.42
N CYS A 277 -12.95 2.37 19.52
CA CYS A 277 -11.53 2.30 19.86
C CYS A 277 -10.70 1.69 18.74
N GLN A 278 -11.11 0.51 18.20
CA GLN A 278 -10.41 -0.15 17.11
C GLN A 278 -10.30 0.75 15.87
N GLY A 279 -11.38 1.46 15.54
CA GLY A 279 -11.40 2.40 14.42
C GLY A 279 -10.40 3.54 14.59
N ILE A 280 -10.39 4.19 15.77
CA ILE A 280 -9.47 5.29 16.08
C ILE A 280 -8.03 4.81 16.12
N VAL A 281 -7.73 3.75 16.86
CA VAL A 281 -6.39 3.16 16.94
C VAL A 281 -5.92 2.68 15.55
N GLY A 282 -6.82 2.12 14.73
CA GLY A 282 -6.53 1.76 13.35
C GLY A 282 -6.08 2.95 12.49
N LYS A 283 -6.66 4.15 12.69
CA LYS A 283 -6.22 5.38 12.02
C LYS A 283 -4.82 5.79 12.51
N ILE A 284 -4.59 5.81 13.81
CA ILE A 284 -3.26 6.12 14.39
C ILE A 284 -2.21 5.13 13.84
N ASN A 285 -2.51 3.83 13.85
CA ASN A 285 -1.63 2.78 13.31
C ASN A 285 -1.31 3.01 11.83
N SER A 286 -2.29 3.43 11.03
CA SER A 286 -2.07 3.71 9.61
C SER A 286 -0.99 4.75 9.37
N PHE A 287 -0.90 5.78 10.23
CA PHE A 287 0.18 6.77 10.17
C PHE A 287 1.49 6.25 10.76
N ALA A 288 1.42 5.52 11.88
CA ALA A 288 2.58 5.01 12.59
C ALA A 288 3.42 4.03 11.76
N ILE A 289 2.81 3.24 10.87
CA ILE A 289 3.52 2.26 10.03
C ILE A 289 4.08 2.85 8.72
N LEU A 290 3.71 4.07 8.33
CA LEU A 290 4.16 4.68 7.07
C LEU A 290 5.68 4.72 6.91
N PRO A 291 6.48 5.07 7.93
CA PRO A 291 7.94 5.04 7.82
C PRO A 291 8.50 3.66 7.49
N GLY A 292 7.96 2.61 8.10
CA GLY A 292 8.32 1.21 7.83
C GLY A 292 8.01 0.80 6.39
N LEU A 293 6.81 1.15 5.89
CA LEU A 293 6.41 0.90 4.50
C LEU A 293 7.29 1.66 3.50
N ALA A 294 7.59 2.92 3.79
CA ALA A 294 8.46 3.74 2.95
C ALA A 294 9.88 3.16 2.88
N MET A 295 10.40 2.71 4.02
CA MET A 295 11.72 2.07 4.07
C MET A 295 11.71 0.72 3.34
N SER A 296 10.67 -0.10 3.47
CA SER A 296 10.51 -1.36 2.73
C SER A 296 10.59 -1.13 1.21
N SER A 297 9.87 -0.11 0.70
CA SER A 297 9.89 0.24 -0.72
C SER A 297 11.27 0.76 -1.18
N ALA A 298 11.94 1.57 -0.36
CA ALA A 298 13.28 2.07 -0.64
C ALA A 298 14.32 0.92 -0.67
N ILE A 299 14.25 0.01 0.31
CA ILE A 299 15.10 -1.18 0.36
C ILE A 299 14.83 -2.06 -0.86
N SER A 300 13.57 -2.30 -1.23
CA SER A 300 13.21 -3.14 -2.38
C SER A 300 13.81 -2.61 -3.69
N SER A 301 13.65 -1.32 -3.97
CA SER A 301 14.21 -0.71 -5.18
C SER A 301 15.73 -0.70 -5.18
N MET A 302 16.35 -0.33 -4.06
CA MET A 302 17.80 -0.21 -3.94
C MET A 302 18.48 -1.60 -3.89
N ALA A 303 17.92 -2.55 -3.12
CA ALA A 303 18.41 -3.92 -3.11
C ALA A 303 18.20 -4.61 -4.45
N GLY A 304 17.09 -4.34 -5.15
CA GLY A 304 16.86 -4.84 -6.50
C GLY A 304 17.97 -4.44 -7.47
N GLN A 305 18.37 -3.17 -7.51
CA GLN A 305 19.48 -2.71 -8.33
C GLN A 305 20.82 -3.35 -7.90
N ASN A 306 21.09 -3.41 -6.59
CA ASN A 306 22.33 -4.02 -6.09
C ASN A 306 22.43 -5.51 -6.37
N ILE A 307 21.31 -6.24 -6.29
CA ILE A 307 21.26 -7.68 -6.65
C ILE A 307 21.46 -7.86 -8.15
N GLY A 308 20.84 -7.00 -8.98
CA GLY A 308 21.08 -6.99 -10.42
C GLY A 308 22.54 -6.75 -10.79
N ALA A 309 23.24 -5.91 -10.04
CA ALA A 309 24.67 -5.64 -10.19
C ALA A 309 25.57 -6.69 -9.52
N ALA A 310 25.01 -7.76 -8.93
CA ALA A 310 25.73 -8.76 -8.12
C ALA A 310 26.40 -8.20 -6.86
N GLU A 311 26.03 -7.00 -6.42
CA GLU A 311 26.53 -6.29 -5.22
C GLU A 311 25.79 -6.76 -3.95
N PHE A 312 25.86 -8.04 -3.60
CA PHE A 312 25.09 -8.65 -2.51
C PHE A 312 25.44 -8.09 -1.14
N LYS A 313 26.72 -7.74 -0.90
CA LYS A 313 27.15 -7.11 0.35
C LYS A 313 26.44 -5.77 0.54
N ARG A 314 26.32 -4.99 -0.55
CA ARG A 314 25.67 -3.69 -0.55
C ARG A 314 24.16 -3.84 -0.40
N ALA A 315 23.52 -4.84 -1.03
CA ALA A 315 22.10 -5.14 -0.84
C ALA A 315 21.79 -5.46 0.64
N LYS A 316 22.61 -6.28 1.31
CA LYS A 316 22.48 -6.55 2.74
C LYS A 316 22.67 -5.29 3.59
N LYS A 317 23.71 -4.48 3.28
CA LYS A 317 23.95 -3.19 3.95
C LYS A 317 22.79 -2.24 3.77
N THR A 318 22.12 -2.23 2.61
CA THR A 318 20.90 -1.43 2.36
C THR A 318 19.79 -1.81 3.34
N MET A 319 19.53 -3.11 3.52
CA MET A 319 18.55 -3.59 4.48
C MET A 319 18.89 -3.22 5.92
N THR A 320 20.14 -3.47 6.36
CA THR A 320 20.54 -3.20 7.74
C THR A 320 20.57 -1.71 8.06
N THR A 321 21.05 -0.86 7.14
CA THR A 321 21.00 0.60 7.31
C THR A 321 19.54 1.09 7.33
N GLY A 322 18.68 0.57 6.46
CA GLY A 322 17.25 0.88 6.44
C GLY A 322 16.55 0.46 7.72
N LEU A 323 16.92 -0.71 8.28
CA LEU A 323 16.42 -1.18 9.57
C LEU A 323 16.77 -0.21 10.71
N VAL A 324 18.02 0.25 10.78
CA VAL A 324 18.44 1.21 11.83
C VAL A 324 17.65 2.50 11.71
N ILE A 325 17.52 3.07 10.50
CA ILE A 325 16.77 4.31 10.28
C ILE A 325 15.28 4.13 10.64
N ALA A 326 14.65 3.08 10.13
CA ALA A 326 13.23 2.83 10.38
C ALA A 326 12.97 2.54 11.86
N MET A 327 13.86 1.78 12.52
CA MET A 327 13.76 1.47 13.94
C MET A 327 13.85 2.74 14.81
N SER A 328 14.77 3.66 14.49
CA SER A 328 14.88 4.93 15.21
C SER A 328 13.59 5.75 15.13
N ILE A 329 12.93 5.76 13.96
CA ILE A 329 11.65 6.44 13.79
C ILE A 329 10.54 5.70 14.53
N SER A 330 10.48 4.37 14.44
CA SER A 330 9.46 3.57 15.12
C SER A 330 9.56 3.69 16.66
N VAL A 331 10.76 3.73 17.20
CA VAL A 331 10.98 3.98 18.64
C VAL A 331 10.51 5.37 19.02
N LEU A 332 10.77 6.40 18.21
CA LEU A 332 10.27 7.75 18.46
C LEU A 332 8.73 7.78 18.48
N VAL A 333 8.09 7.14 17.48
CA VAL A 333 6.62 7.03 17.42
C VAL A 333 6.06 6.27 18.63
N PHE A 334 6.70 5.16 19.00
CA PHE A 334 6.35 4.39 20.19
C PHE A 334 6.38 5.27 21.45
N VAL A 335 7.48 6.00 21.67
CA VAL A 335 7.64 6.89 22.83
C VAL A 335 6.55 7.98 22.85
N ILE A 336 6.24 8.57 21.69
CA ILE A 336 5.15 9.57 21.60
C ILE A 336 3.80 8.95 22.01
N VAL A 337 3.50 7.74 21.52
CA VAL A 337 2.24 7.06 21.86
C VAL A 337 2.19 6.66 23.33
N GLU A 338 3.31 6.25 23.93
CA GLU A 338 3.36 5.90 25.36
C GLU A 338 3.19 7.11 26.28
N ILE A 339 3.73 8.27 25.90
CA ILE A 339 3.65 9.50 26.69
C ILE A 339 2.30 10.18 26.53
N PHE A 340 1.76 10.22 25.30
CA PHE A 340 0.57 11.02 24.95
C PHE A 340 -0.60 10.17 24.40
N PRO A 341 -0.95 8.99 24.98
CA PRO A 341 -2.00 8.14 24.41
C PRO A 341 -3.38 8.81 24.51
N ARG A 342 -3.67 9.52 25.61
CA ARG A 342 -4.95 10.22 25.84
C ARG A 342 -5.14 11.35 24.82
N GLU A 343 -4.11 12.15 24.61
CA GLU A 343 -4.12 13.30 23.69
C GLU A 343 -4.32 12.81 22.24
N LEU A 344 -3.63 11.74 21.85
CA LEU A 344 -3.78 11.15 20.52
C LEU A 344 -5.18 10.60 20.27
N LEU A 345 -5.82 9.99 21.27
CA LEU A 345 -7.18 9.48 21.14
C LEU A 345 -8.19 10.64 21.14
N SER A 346 -7.96 11.68 21.96
CA SER A 346 -8.84 12.85 22.06
C SER A 346 -8.88 13.69 20.77
N LEU A 347 -7.91 13.53 19.85
CA LEU A 347 -7.98 14.13 18.51
C LEU A 347 -9.16 13.60 17.68
N PHE A 348 -9.67 12.41 18.01
CA PHE A 348 -10.70 11.72 17.23
C PHE A 348 -12.06 11.63 17.94
N THR A 349 -12.09 11.69 19.26
CA THR A 349 -13.32 11.58 20.05
C THR A 349 -13.22 12.33 21.39
N SER A 350 -14.38 12.81 21.87
CA SER A 350 -14.53 13.36 23.22
C SER A 350 -15.17 12.37 24.21
N GLU A 351 -15.53 11.16 23.77
CA GLU A 351 -16.17 10.15 24.61
C GLU A 351 -15.16 9.52 25.58
N THR A 352 -15.36 9.74 26.86
CA THR A 352 -14.43 9.31 27.92
C THR A 352 -14.24 7.81 27.93
N ASP A 353 -15.33 7.02 27.77
CA ASP A 353 -15.28 5.56 27.78
C ASP A 353 -14.43 4.99 26.63
N VAL A 354 -14.50 5.62 25.46
CA VAL A 354 -13.69 5.25 24.29
C VAL A 354 -12.22 5.60 24.53
N ILE A 355 -11.93 6.75 25.13
CA ILE A 355 -10.56 7.18 25.44
C ILE A 355 -9.94 6.23 26.47
N GLU A 356 -10.61 5.98 27.59
CA GLU A 356 -10.07 5.13 28.67
C GLU A 356 -9.83 3.69 28.19
N THR A 357 -10.79 3.10 27.47
CA THR A 357 -10.60 1.78 26.86
C THR A 357 -9.51 1.78 25.81
N GLY A 358 -9.40 2.87 25.04
CA GLY A 358 -8.44 3.01 23.96
C GLY A 358 -7.00 3.16 24.41
N ILE A 359 -6.72 3.73 25.59
CA ILE A 359 -5.35 3.95 26.09
C ILE A 359 -4.59 2.62 26.20
N ALA A 360 -5.17 1.62 26.88
CA ALA A 360 -4.52 0.32 27.05
C ALA A 360 -4.29 -0.37 25.70
N PHE A 361 -5.30 -0.36 24.84
CA PHE A 361 -5.20 -0.98 23.51
C PHE A 361 -4.20 -0.27 22.60
N LEU A 362 -4.15 1.06 22.61
CA LEU A 362 -3.19 1.85 21.83
C LEU A 362 -1.74 1.58 22.26
N ARG A 363 -1.47 1.49 23.58
CA ARG A 363 -0.15 1.14 24.11
C ARG A 363 0.28 -0.27 23.66
N LEU A 364 -0.62 -1.26 23.76
CA LEU A 364 -0.33 -2.61 23.27
C LEU A 364 -0.06 -2.62 21.75
N ALA A 365 -0.82 -1.85 20.98
CA ALA A 365 -0.60 -1.71 19.54
C ALA A 365 0.72 -0.99 19.23
N ALA A 366 1.15 -0.03 20.06
CA ALA A 366 2.40 0.71 19.86
C ALA A 366 3.64 -0.17 20.00
N VAL A 367 3.61 -1.20 20.84
CA VAL A 367 4.68 -2.20 20.94
C VAL A 367 4.92 -2.86 19.57
N ASP A 368 3.84 -3.12 18.82
CA ASP A 368 3.93 -3.73 17.49
C ASP A 368 4.69 -2.83 16.48
N TYR A 369 4.70 -1.50 16.64
CA TYR A 369 5.46 -0.62 15.73
C TYR A 369 6.96 -0.92 15.73
N ILE A 370 7.51 -1.28 16.90
CA ILE A 370 8.91 -1.68 17.02
C ILE A 370 9.11 -3.08 16.41
N ILE A 371 8.20 -4.02 16.70
CA ILE A 371 8.32 -5.42 16.29
C ILE A 371 8.10 -5.58 14.78
N VAL A 372 7.15 -4.87 14.18
CA VAL A 372 6.84 -4.99 12.74
C VAL A 372 7.86 -4.31 11.82
N THR A 373 8.61 -3.34 12.33
CA THR A 373 9.60 -2.60 11.53
C THR A 373 10.70 -3.49 10.92
N PRO A 374 11.33 -4.44 11.64
CA PRO A 374 12.22 -5.41 11.04
C PRO A 374 11.56 -6.24 9.93
N VAL A 375 10.27 -6.59 10.09
CA VAL A 375 9.52 -7.35 9.07
C VAL A 375 9.43 -6.58 7.77
N PHE A 376 9.11 -5.27 7.81
CA PHE A 376 9.08 -4.42 6.62
C PHE A 376 10.44 -4.36 5.93
N CYS A 377 11.53 -4.22 6.68
CA CYS A 377 12.88 -4.14 6.12
C CYS A 377 13.33 -5.47 5.48
N MET A 378 13.06 -6.61 6.14
CA MET A 378 13.36 -7.94 5.61
C MET A 378 12.52 -8.27 4.39
N ASN A 379 11.22 -7.94 4.41
CA ASN A 379 10.35 -8.06 3.24
C ASN A 379 10.84 -7.18 2.09
N GLY A 380 11.32 -5.96 2.36
CA GLY A 380 11.91 -5.10 1.35
C GLY A 380 13.07 -5.76 0.61
N LEU A 381 13.99 -6.42 1.32
CA LEU A 381 15.08 -7.18 0.70
C LEU A 381 14.56 -8.39 -0.09
N ALA A 382 13.62 -9.16 0.48
CA ALA A 382 13.04 -10.32 -0.18
C ALA A 382 12.32 -9.94 -1.48
N ILE A 383 11.52 -8.87 -1.45
CA ILE A 383 10.82 -8.32 -2.61
C ILE A 383 11.85 -7.84 -3.65
N GLY A 384 12.86 -7.06 -3.27
CA GLY A 384 13.92 -6.58 -4.17
C GLY A 384 14.70 -7.71 -4.85
N ALA A 385 14.84 -8.86 -4.17
CA ALA A 385 15.42 -10.08 -4.72
C ALA A 385 14.44 -10.90 -5.61
N GLY A 386 13.17 -10.49 -5.73
CA GLY A 386 12.14 -11.19 -6.48
C GLY A 386 11.44 -12.32 -5.72
N TYR A 387 11.68 -12.47 -4.42
CA TYR A 387 11.09 -13.52 -3.57
C TYR A 387 9.83 -13.04 -2.85
N THR A 388 8.86 -12.50 -3.59
CA THR A 388 7.59 -12.01 -3.04
C THR A 388 6.74 -13.11 -2.40
N ASN A 389 6.91 -14.36 -2.81
CA ASN A 389 6.27 -15.50 -2.13
C ASN A 389 6.74 -15.67 -0.67
N ILE A 390 7.91 -15.18 -0.30
CA ILE A 390 8.33 -15.19 1.12
C ILE A 390 7.51 -14.16 1.90
N ALA A 391 7.28 -12.97 1.33
CA ALA A 391 6.41 -11.97 1.96
C ALA A 391 4.94 -12.46 2.06
N LEU A 392 4.45 -13.16 1.03
CA LEU A 392 3.14 -13.82 1.08
C LEU A 392 3.07 -14.90 2.15
N LEU A 393 4.05 -15.83 2.18
CA LEU A 393 4.12 -16.90 3.19
C LEU A 393 4.15 -16.31 4.60
N ASN A 394 4.92 -15.25 4.77
CA ASN A 394 5.03 -14.52 6.02
C ASN A 394 3.66 -13.94 6.44
N ALA A 395 2.93 -13.31 5.50
CA ALA A 395 1.59 -12.78 5.78
C ALA A 395 0.58 -13.89 6.11
N VAL A 396 0.58 -15.00 5.38
CA VAL A 396 -0.30 -16.16 5.69
C VAL A 396 -0.01 -16.66 7.09
N PHE A 397 1.26 -16.95 7.39
CA PHE A 397 1.65 -17.51 8.67
C PHE A 397 1.34 -16.56 9.83
N SER A 398 1.75 -15.30 9.72
CA SER A 398 1.52 -14.32 10.79
C SER A 398 0.04 -13.96 10.95
N SER A 399 -0.69 -13.73 9.86
CA SER A 399 -2.04 -13.19 9.93
C SER A 399 -3.10 -14.27 10.13
N ILE A 400 -3.00 -15.39 9.41
CA ILE A 400 -4.03 -16.44 9.45
C ILE A 400 -3.69 -17.51 10.49
N VAL A 401 -2.42 -17.96 10.55
CA VAL A 401 -2.03 -19.07 11.44
C VAL A 401 -1.81 -18.61 12.89
N ILE A 402 -1.29 -17.40 13.08
CA ILE A 402 -0.97 -16.88 14.43
C ILE A 402 -2.00 -15.86 14.89
N ARG A 403 -2.12 -14.70 14.21
CA ARG A 403 -2.91 -13.56 14.69
C ARG A 403 -4.36 -13.91 14.96
N VAL A 404 -5.06 -14.50 13.99
CA VAL A 404 -6.48 -14.79 14.12
C VAL A 404 -6.75 -15.84 15.20
N PRO A 405 -6.12 -17.04 15.20
CA PRO A 405 -6.37 -18.04 16.23
C PRO A 405 -5.96 -17.57 17.63
N LEU A 406 -4.81 -16.88 17.74
CA LEU A 406 -4.35 -16.35 19.02
C LEU A 406 -5.29 -15.27 19.56
N ALA A 407 -5.81 -14.38 18.71
CA ALA A 407 -6.80 -13.39 19.12
C ALA A 407 -8.08 -14.08 19.68
N TYR A 408 -8.59 -15.10 18.97
CA TYR A 408 -9.73 -15.88 19.47
C TYR A 408 -9.43 -16.57 20.80
N LEU A 409 -8.25 -17.20 20.95
CA LEU A 409 -7.81 -17.83 22.19
C LEU A 409 -7.74 -16.82 23.35
N LEU A 410 -7.07 -15.66 23.14
CA LEU A 410 -6.88 -14.66 24.18
C LEU A 410 -8.20 -13.99 24.57
N VAL A 411 -9.09 -13.76 23.61
CA VAL A 411 -10.37 -13.07 23.84
C VAL A 411 -11.42 -13.99 24.43
N ARG A 412 -11.56 -15.24 23.91
CA ARG A 412 -12.67 -16.15 24.24
C ARG A 412 -12.34 -17.20 25.30
N VAL A 413 -11.07 -17.64 25.35
CA VAL A 413 -10.67 -18.70 26.29
C VAL A 413 -9.99 -18.12 27.53
N LEU A 414 -9.10 -17.13 27.35
CA LEU A 414 -8.39 -16.48 28.44
C LEU A 414 -9.07 -15.21 28.96
N ASP A 415 -10.20 -14.83 28.37
CA ASP A 415 -11.06 -13.69 28.77
C ASP A 415 -10.32 -12.35 28.92
N LEU A 416 -9.29 -12.15 28.10
CA LEU A 416 -8.53 -10.89 28.07
C LEU A 416 -9.27 -9.75 27.33
N GLY A 417 -10.49 -10.02 26.87
CA GLY A 417 -11.34 -9.04 26.19
C GLY A 417 -10.64 -8.35 25.01
N PHE A 418 -10.89 -7.05 24.87
CA PHE A 418 -10.37 -6.23 23.77
C PHE A 418 -8.82 -6.19 23.72
N ASN A 419 -8.13 -6.19 24.86
CA ASN A 419 -6.68 -6.15 24.96
C ASN A 419 -6.01 -7.42 24.38
N GLY A 420 -6.69 -8.57 24.41
CA GLY A 420 -6.20 -9.82 23.81
C GLY A 420 -5.91 -9.68 22.31
N ILE A 421 -6.63 -8.82 21.62
CA ILE A 421 -6.41 -8.55 20.19
C ILE A 421 -5.09 -7.81 19.98
N GLY A 422 -4.78 -6.78 20.80
CA GLY A 422 -3.51 -6.06 20.73
C GLY A 422 -2.30 -6.96 20.96
N ILE A 423 -2.41 -7.86 21.96
CA ILE A 423 -1.37 -8.86 22.26
C ILE A 423 -1.16 -9.80 21.07
N ALA A 424 -2.25 -10.31 20.47
CA ALA A 424 -2.17 -11.20 19.29
C ALA A 424 -1.49 -10.55 18.10
N MET A 425 -1.64 -9.23 17.91
CA MET A 425 -0.95 -8.48 16.85
C MET A 425 0.57 -8.52 17.04
N GLY A 426 1.06 -8.22 18.23
CA GLY A 426 2.50 -8.25 18.54
C GLY A 426 3.12 -9.63 18.35
N PHE A 427 2.48 -10.70 18.85
CA PHE A 427 2.96 -12.08 18.66
C PHE A 427 3.01 -12.49 17.18
N ALA A 428 2.05 -12.06 16.37
CA ALA A 428 2.06 -12.31 14.93
C ALA A 428 3.27 -11.66 14.24
N SER A 429 3.63 -10.45 14.67
CA SER A 429 4.81 -9.75 14.13
C SER A 429 6.13 -10.41 14.57
N VAL A 430 6.21 -10.93 15.79
CA VAL A 430 7.38 -11.73 16.23
C VAL A 430 7.55 -12.98 15.36
N ALA A 431 6.46 -13.71 15.08
CA ALA A 431 6.51 -14.87 14.17
C ALA A 431 6.99 -14.48 12.77
N SER A 432 6.57 -13.30 12.28
CA SER A 432 7.05 -12.74 11.00
C SER A 432 8.55 -12.48 10.99
N ILE A 433 9.12 -11.99 12.09
CA ILE A 433 10.58 -11.79 12.21
C ILE A 433 11.31 -13.10 12.03
N VAL A 434 10.84 -14.18 12.67
CA VAL A 434 11.47 -15.51 12.58
C VAL A 434 11.52 -15.99 11.14
N VAL A 435 10.40 -15.91 10.42
CA VAL A 435 10.32 -16.30 8.99
C VAL A 435 11.29 -15.46 8.13
N GLY A 436 11.27 -14.14 8.32
CA GLY A 436 12.16 -13.22 7.60
C GLY A 436 13.63 -13.48 7.90
N PHE A 437 13.98 -13.72 9.17
CA PHE A 437 15.34 -14.01 9.61
C PHE A 437 15.89 -15.31 9.01
N ILE A 438 15.09 -16.40 9.06
CA ILE A 438 15.46 -17.69 8.44
C ILE A 438 15.73 -17.51 6.95
N PHE A 439 14.87 -16.76 6.25
CA PHE A 439 15.07 -16.49 4.82
C PHE A 439 16.37 -15.73 4.54
N ILE A 440 16.68 -14.69 5.32
CA ILE A 440 17.90 -13.90 5.15
C ILE A 440 19.15 -14.73 5.41
N GLN A 441 19.14 -15.54 6.48
CA GLN A 441 20.26 -16.41 6.84
C GLN A 441 20.48 -17.52 5.80
N SER A 442 19.41 -18.02 5.17
CA SER A 442 19.52 -19.03 4.12
C SER A 442 20.35 -18.58 2.91
N GLY A 443 20.59 -17.29 2.74
CA GLY A 443 21.31 -16.72 1.61
C GLY A 443 20.62 -16.90 0.24
N LYS A 444 19.40 -17.47 0.18
CA LYS A 444 18.65 -17.70 -1.08
C LYS A 444 18.41 -16.39 -1.85
N TRP A 445 18.26 -15.28 -1.17
CA TRP A 445 18.06 -13.96 -1.78
C TRP A 445 19.25 -13.48 -2.63
N LYS A 446 20.45 -14.08 -2.49
CA LYS A 446 21.63 -13.80 -3.33
C LYS A 446 21.52 -14.44 -4.72
N LYS A 447 20.62 -15.42 -4.88
CA LYS A 447 20.36 -16.03 -6.18
C LYS A 447 19.19 -15.26 -6.80
N ALA A 448 19.46 -14.45 -7.83
CA ALA A 448 18.40 -13.77 -8.56
C ALA A 448 17.39 -14.84 -9.04
N LYS A 449 16.12 -14.68 -8.65
CA LYS A 449 15.03 -15.59 -9.06
C LYS A 449 14.70 -15.40 -10.54
N ILE A 450 15.17 -14.33 -11.11
CA ILE A 450 15.03 -13.93 -12.51
C ILE A 450 16.33 -14.31 -13.23
N LYS A 451 16.23 -14.95 -14.37
CA LYS A 451 17.38 -15.11 -15.26
C LYS A 451 17.77 -13.73 -15.79
N LEU A 452 18.76 -13.12 -15.16
CA LEU A 452 19.35 -11.86 -15.59
C LEU A 452 20.24 -12.08 -16.83
#